data_f37859a2aa33cec533facd9a5c5f9501
#
_entry.id   f37859a2aa33cec533facd9a5c5f9501
#
_cell.length_a   1.000
_cell.length_b   1.000
_cell.length_c   1.000
_cell.angle_alpha   90.00
_cell.angle_beta   90.00
_cell.angle_gamma   90.00
#
_symmetry.space_group_name_H-M   'P 1'
#
loop_
_entity.id
_entity.type
_entity.pdbx_description
1 polymer ?
#
loop_
_entity_poly.entity_id
_entity_poly.type
_entity_poly.pdbx_seq_one_letter_code
_entity_poly.pdbx_strand_id
1 'polypeptide(L)'
;MLFRSNKGYSKYPVTDDAAYISKFMAPGYLLGSIGMTYTHPREDLKVLISPVSEKMTFVSDRRLSDEGAYGVEKGDRMLAEFGALVKGTYSKKITENVLFNTEVLLTSAYKTFGNVDVDWKMSLDWKLNKYFTFKANTYLLYDDDIRYVDKDGVKHGPRVQFKEVVGLGLGYIF
;
A
#
# COMPACT_ATOMS: atom_id res chain seq x y z
N MET A 1 6.54 3.76 -30.02
CA MET A 1 6.11 3.40 -28.66
C MET A 1 6.55 4.52 -27.73
N LEU A 2 5.65 5.44 -27.39
CA LEU A 2 5.96 6.60 -26.55
C LEU A 2 5.95 6.12 -25.09
N PHE A 3 7.09 6.03 -24.44
CA PHE A 3 7.19 5.92 -23.01
C PHE A 3 6.63 7.21 -22.39
N ARG A 4 5.34 7.21 -22.04
CA ARG A 4 4.79 8.25 -21.18
C ARG A 4 5.52 8.16 -19.84
N SER A 5 6.16 9.27 -19.44
CA SER A 5 6.74 9.39 -18.10
C SER A 5 5.67 9.02 -17.07
N ASN A 6 6.04 8.16 -16.10
CA ASN A 6 5.13 7.64 -15.08
C ASN A 6 4.84 8.73 -14.04
N LYS A 7 4.10 9.78 -14.45
CA LYS A 7 3.70 10.89 -13.59
C LYS A 7 2.27 10.67 -13.10
N GLY A 8 2.05 10.75 -11.80
CA GLY A 8 0.73 10.79 -11.21
C GLY A 8 0.23 12.22 -11.03
N TYR A 9 -1.06 12.44 -11.20
CA TYR A 9 -1.72 13.73 -11.07
C TYR A 9 -2.93 13.59 -10.17
N SER A 10 -3.23 14.66 -9.39
CA SER A 10 -4.38 14.67 -8.49
C SER A 10 -5.73 14.82 -9.19
N LYS A 11 -5.75 15.32 -10.43
CA LYS A 11 -6.96 15.57 -11.23
C LYS A 11 -6.77 15.14 -12.68
N TYR A 12 -7.86 14.70 -13.31
CA TYR A 12 -7.95 14.38 -14.72
C TYR A 12 -9.21 15.08 -15.32
N PRO A 13 -9.17 15.58 -16.57
CA PRO A 13 -8.05 15.53 -17.52
C PRO A 13 -6.85 16.37 -17.05
N VAL A 14 -5.64 15.95 -17.42
CA VAL A 14 -4.41 16.66 -17.12
C VAL A 14 -4.26 17.83 -18.09
N THR A 15 -4.14 19.06 -17.57
CA THR A 15 -3.77 20.26 -18.32
C THR A 15 -2.26 20.45 -18.33
N ASP A 16 -1.72 21.23 -19.25
CA ASP A 16 -0.26 21.46 -19.37
C ASP A 16 0.35 22.07 -18.09
N ASP A 17 -0.45 22.85 -17.33
CA ASP A 17 -0.06 23.46 -16.05
C ASP A 17 -0.36 22.57 -14.82
N ALA A 18 -0.87 21.34 -15.01
CA ALA A 18 -1.22 20.48 -13.89
C ALA A 18 0.02 20.03 -13.11
N ALA A 19 0.07 20.39 -11.85
CA ALA A 19 1.12 19.94 -10.95
C ALA A 19 0.98 18.40 -10.72
N TYR A 20 2.02 17.65 -11.08
CA TYR A 20 2.07 16.23 -10.78
C TYR A 20 2.33 16.01 -9.29
N ILE A 21 1.71 14.94 -8.75
CA ILE A 21 1.85 14.55 -7.34
C ILE A 21 2.83 13.37 -7.18
N SER A 22 3.12 12.64 -8.25
CA SER A 22 4.08 11.53 -8.22
C SER A 22 4.83 11.40 -9.53
N LYS A 23 6.02 10.77 -9.48
CA LYS A 23 6.88 10.49 -10.61
C LYS A 23 7.65 9.18 -10.35
N PHE A 24 8.47 8.72 -11.31
CA PHE A 24 9.30 7.54 -11.08
C PHE A 24 10.20 7.71 -9.86
N MET A 25 10.17 6.75 -8.92
CA MET A 25 10.87 6.80 -7.62
C MET A 25 10.62 8.08 -6.80
N ALA A 26 9.43 8.67 -6.96
CA ALA A 26 8.95 9.79 -6.16
C ALA A 26 7.42 9.67 -5.96
N PRO A 27 6.97 8.81 -4.99
CA PRO A 27 7.78 8.08 -4.00
C PRO A 27 8.28 6.71 -4.50
N GLY A 28 9.42 6.28 -3.97
CA GLY A 28 9.88 4.89 -3.95
C GLY A 28 9.92 4.39 -2.52
N TYR A 29 9.50 3.16 -2.25
CA TYR A 29 9.49 2.59 -0.91
C TYR A 29 10.36 1.33 -0.84
N LEU A 30 11.16 1.22 0.21
CA LEU A 30 11.90 0.02 0.59
C LEU A 30 11.59 -0.31 2.05
N LEU A 31 11.21 -1.55 2.31
CA LEU A 31 10.95 -2.05 3.66
C LEU A 31 11.86 -3.24 3.93
N GLY A 32 12.73 -3.09 4.92
CA GLY A 32 13.57 -4.16 5.47
C GLY A 32 13.10 -4.53 6.87
N SER A 33 13.17 -5.82 7.24
CA SER A 33 12.82 -6.23 8.60
C SER A 33 13.56 -7.50 9.02
N ILE A 34 13.83 -7.60 10.33
CA ILE A 34 14.40 -8.79 10.97
C ILE A 34 13.43 -9.22 12.07
N GLY A 35 12.94 -10.45 11.98
CA GLY A 35 11.92 -10.94 12.90
C GLY A 35 11.73 -12.44 12.83
N MET A 36 10.70 -12.92 13.53
CA MET A 36 10.32 -14.33 13.57
C MET A 36 8.97 -14.53 12.91
N THR A 37 8.86 -15.60 12.14
CA THR A 37 7.61 -16.00 11.50
C THR A 37 7.05 -17.23 12.20
N TYR A 38 5.83 -17.09 12.71
CA TYR A 38 5.00 -18.23 13.13
C TYR A 38 4.18 -18.70 11.94
N THR A 39 4.21 -20.00 11.66
CA THR A 39 3.37 -20.64 10.64
C THR A 39 2.47 -21.65 11.34
N HIS A 40 1.17 -21.49 11.19
CA HIS A 40 0.21 -22.40 11.79
C HIS A 40 0.27 -23.79 11.13
N PRO A 41 0.29 -24.91 11.89
CA PRO A 41 0.55 -26.23 11.33
C PRO A 41 -0.59 -26.84 10.51
N ARG A 42 -1.81 -26.34 10.64
CA ARG A 42 -3.02 -26.88 10.00
C ARG A 42 -3.76 -25.89 9.11
N GLU A 43 -3.48 -24.62 9.26
CA GLU A 43 -4.13 -23.53 8.51
C GLU A 43 -3.06 -22.74 7.76
N ASP A 44 -3.41 -22.19 6.62
CA ASP A 44 -2.51 -21.31 5.86
C ASP A 44 -2.50 -19.91 6.50
N LEU A 45 -2.06 -19.87 7.76
CA LEU A 45 -1.88 -18.67 8.57
C LEU A 45 -0.41 -18.51 8.89
N LYS A 46 0.14 -17.34 8.56
CA LYS A 46 1.51 -16.94 8.90
C LYS A 46 1.47 -15.59 9.59
N VAL A 47 2.23 -15.46 10.66
CA VAL A 47 2.38 -14.19 11.39
C VAL A 47 3.87 -13.93 11.54
N LEU A 48 4.33 -12.84 10.92
CA LEU A 48 5.68 -12.31 11.12
C LEU A 48 5.62 -11.22 12.18
N ILE A 49 6.44 -11.32 13.19
CA ILE A 49 6.67 -10.28 14.20
C ILE A 49 8.13 -9.85 14.07
N SER A 50 8.35 -8.61 13.74
CA SER A 50 9.65 -8.01 13.56
C SER A 50 9.84 -6.83 14.50
N PRO A 51 10.63 -6.96 15.56
CA PRO A 51 10.95 -5.83 16.43
C PRO A 51 11.94 -4.86 15.77
N VAL A 52 12.56 -5.26 14.66
CA VAL A 52 13.50 -4.41 13.92
C VAL A 52 13.04 -4.32 12.48
N SER A 53 12.54 -3.16 12.11
CA SER A 53 12.17 -2.84 10.74
C SER A 53 12.64 -1.44 10.36
N GLU A 54 12.93 -1.24 9.09
CA GLU A 54 13.30 0.04 8.52
C GLU A 54 12.50 0.27 7.24
N LYS A 55 11.69 1.33 7.25
CA LYS A 55 10.93 1.81 6.09
C LYS A 55 11.69 3.00 5.52
N MET A 56 12.15 2.89 4.29
CA MET A 56 12.80 3.98 3.57
C MET A 56 11.86 4.50 2.49
N THR A 57 11.63 5.81 2.50
CA THR A 57 10.88 6.53 1.48
C THR A 57 11.84 7.37 0.66
N PHE A 58 11.86 7.15 -0.65
CA PHE A 58 12.71 7.89 -1.58
C PHE A 58 11.87 8.86 -2.40
N VAL A 59 12.35 10.10 -2.54
CA VAL A 59 11.73 11.13 -3.38
C VAL A 59 12.79 11.66 -4.35
N SER A 60 12.90 10.99 -5.51
CA SER A 60 13.94 11.33 -6.52
C SER A 60 13.68 12.66 -7.23
N ASP A 61 12.44 13.12 -7.24
CA ASP A 61 12.06 14.38 -7.89
C ASP A 61 12.32 15.58 -6.98
N ARG A 62 13.08 16.57 -7.51
CA ARG A 62 13.51 17.73 -6.73
C ARG A 62 12.36 18.61 -6.28
N ARG A 63 11.35 18.83 -7.13
CA ARG A 63 10.20 19.66 -6.77
C ARG A 63 9.39 19.04 -5.62
N LEU A 64 9.12 17.74 -5.69
CA LEU A 64 8.41 17.02 -4.65
C LEU A 64 9.22 16.98 -3.34
N SER A 65 10.55 16.86 -3.43
CA SER A 65 11.46 16.94 -2.29
C SER A 65 11.43 18.34 -1.66
N ASP A 66 11.54 19.41 -2.45
CA ASP A 66 11.51 20.79 -1.97
C ASP A 66 10.16 21.16 -1.33
N GLU A 67 9.07 20.51 -1.76
CA GLU A 67 7.73 20.64 -1.16
C GLU A 67 7.57 19.83 0.14
N GLY A 68 8.51 18.93 0.46
CA GLY A 68 8.40 18.01 1.60
C GLY A 68 7.32 16.94 1.41
N ALA A 69 7.14 16.48 0.15
CA ALA A 69 6.16 15.46 -0.17
C ALA A 69 6.53 14.11 0.45
N TYR A 70 5.51 13.30 0.78
CA TYR A 70 5.67 11.93 1.32
C TYR A 70 6.44 11.84 2.66
N GLY A 71 6.37 12.91 3.47
CA GLY A 71 6.98 12.93 4.80
C GLY A 71 8.47 13.26 4.83
N VAL A 72 9.17 13.36 3.69
CA VAL A 72 10.57 13.79 3.66
C VAL A 72 10.70 15.25 4.12
N GLU A 73 11.79 15.59 4.76
CA GLU A 73 12.10 16.99 5.08
C GLU A 73 12.34 17.76 3.77
N LYS A 74 11.99 19.04 3.78
CA LYS A 74 12.12 19.91 2.60
C LYS A 74 13.57 19.93 2.09
N GLY A 75 13.75 19.51 0.85
CA GLY A 75 15.05 19.39 0.21
C GLY A 75 15.72 18.04 0.37
N ASP A 76 15.24 17.20 1.32
CA ASP A 76 15.72 15.83 1.48
C ASP A 76 15.08 14.88 0.46
N ARG A 77 15.80 13.87 0.08
CA ARG A 77 15.37 12.89 -0.90
C ARG A 77 15.08 11.51 -0.31
N MET A 78 15.27 11.37 0.99
CA MET A 78 15.10 10.10 1.69
C MET A 78 14.60 10.36 3.10
N LEU A 79 13.60 9.57 3.49
CA LEU A 79 13.16 9.42 4.88
C LEU A 79 13.41 7.98 5.28
N ALA A 80 14.12 7.78 6.40
CA ALA A 80 14.34 6.46 7.00
C ALA A 80 13.61 6.41 8.35
N GLU A 81 12.72 5.43 8.51
CA GLU A 81 11.91 5.22 9.68
C GLU A 81 12.21 3.86 10.29
N PHE A 82 12.86 3.88 11.44
CA PHE A 82 13.18 2.67 12.19
C PHE A 82 12.07 2.33 13.17
N GLY A 83 11.62 1.07 13.20
CA GLY A 83 10.46 0.70 13.99
C GLY A 83 10.23 -0.79 14.14
N ALA A 84 9.00 -1.15 14.49
CA ALA A 84 8.51 -2.51 14.57
C ALA A 84 7.46 -2.78 13.49
N LEU A 85 7.33 -4.06 13.12
CA LEU A 85 6.42 -4.52 12.10
C LEU A 85 5.74 -5.82 12.53
N VAL A 86 4.44 -5.91 12.28
CA VAL A 86 3.67 -7.17 12.37
C VAL A 86 2.97 -7.40 11.05
N LYS A 87 3.20 -8.57 10.45
CA LYS A 87 2.52 -8.95 9.20
C LYS A 87 1.77 -10.27 9.41
N GLY A 88 0.47 -10.26 9.18
CA GLY A 88 -0.38 -11.44 9.17
C GLY A 88 -0.83 -11.77 7.76
N THR A 89 -0.74 -13.03 7.36
CA THR A 89 -1.32 -13.53 6.11
C THR A 89 -2.17 -14.75 6.40
N TYR A 90 -3.36 -14.79 5.83
CA TYR A 90 -4.27 -15.91 5.95
C TYR A 90 -4.90 -16.23 4.61
N SER A 91 -4.90 -17.51 4.25
CA SER A 91 -5.53 -18.01 3.03
C SER A 91 -6.45 -19.18 3.39
N LYS A 92 -7.66 -19.18 2.85
CA LYS A 92 -8.64 -20.25 3.09
C LYS A 92 -9.46 -20.54 1.85
N LYS A 93 -9.52 -21.80 1.50
CA LYS A 93 -10.54 -22.30 0.57
C LYS A 93 -11.87 -22.41 1.33
N ILE A 94 -12.80 -21.49 1.06
CA ILE A 94 -14.15 -21.51 1.65
C ILE A 94 -14.95 -22.66 1.04
N THR A 95 -14.79 -22.82 -0.29
CA THR A 95 -15.30 -23.97 -1.06
C THR A 95 -14.24 -24.39 -2.08
N GLU A 96 -14.47 -25.46 -2.83
CA GLU A 96 -13.56 -25.90 -3.90
C GLU A 96 -13.31 -24.81 -4.96
N ASN A 97 -14.30 -23.93 -5.13
CA ASN A 97 -14.29 -22.88 -6.15
C ASN A 97 -14.04 -21.47 -5.58
N VAL A 98 -13.99 -21.30 -4.25
CA VAL A 98 -13.86 -20.00 -3.60
C VAL A 98 -12.62 -19.97 -2.71
N LEU A 99 -11.67 -19.13 -3.08
CA LEU A 99 -10.45 -18.86 -2.31
C LEU A 99 -10.53 -17.46 -1.71
N PHE A 100 -10.37 -17.37 -0.42
CA PHE A 100 -10.23 -16.12 0.31
C PHE A 100 -8.80 -15.94 0.78
N ASN A 101 -8.22 -14.75 0.55
CA ASN A 101 -6.93 -14.38 1.08
C ASN A 101 -7.03 -13.05 1.80
N THR A 102 -6.30 -12.90 2.89
CA THR A 102 -6.14 -11.62 3.58
C THR A 102 -4.70 -11.43 4.03
N GLU A 103 -4.22 -10.21 3.92
CA GLU A 103 -2.91 -9.78 4.38
C GLU A 103 -3.08 -8.47 5.15
N VAL A 104 -2.59 -8.43 6.38
CA VAL A 104 -2.52 -7.22 7.17
C VAL A 104 -1.05 -6.95 7.52
N LEU A 105 -0.62 -5.72 7.31
CA LEU A 105 0.68 -5.21 7.70
C LEU A 105 0.46 -4.02 8.63
N LEU A 106 1.04 -4.12 9.82
CA LEU A 106 1.06 -3.06 10.82
C LEU A 106 2.51 -2.61 10.99
N THR A 107 2.76 -1.33 10.88
CA THR A 107 4.08 -0.73 11.13
C THR A 107 3.96 0.40 12.13
N SER A 108 4.99 0.56 12.98
CA SER A 108 5.06 1.66 13.93
C SER A 108 6.52 2.08 14.09
N ALA A 109 6.80 3.36 13.80
CA ALA A 109 8.12 3.91 13.98
C ALA A 109 8.43 4.14 15.46
N TYR A 110 9.64 3.81 15.92
CA TYR A 110 10.03 4.02 17.33
C TYR A 110 10.09 5.48 17.72
N LYS A 111 10.33 6.38 16.75
CA LYS A 111 10.37 7.82 16.98
C LYS A 111 8.97 8.38 17.32
N THR A 112 7.92 7.77 16.77
CA THR A 112 6.51 8.11 16.98
C THR A 112 5.73 6.92 17.51
N PHE A 113 6.31 6.21 18.48
CA PHE A 113 5.74 4.97 19.02
C PHE A 113 4.32 5.19 19.53
N GLY A 114 3.38 4.38 19.01
CA GLY A 114 1.95 4.53 19.27
C GLY A 114 1.17 4.97 18.03
N ASN A 115 1.81 5.59 17.05
CA ASN A 115 1.26 5.79 15.72
C ASN A 115 1.45 4.50 14.93
N VAL A 116 0.36 3.94 14.45
CA VAL A 116 0.37 2.65 13.73
C VAL A 116 -0.19 2.85 12.33
N ASP A 117 0.65 2.58 11.34
CA ASP A 117 0.21 2.47 9.95
C ASP A 117 -0.41 1.09 9.72
N VAL A 118 -1.50 1.06 8.98
CA VAL A 118 -2.24 -0.15 8.65
C VAL A 118 -2.37 -0.28 7.14
N ASP A 119 -1.85 -1.37 6.60
CA ASP A 119 -2.04 -1.79 5.20
C ASP A 119 -2.78 -3.13 5.23
N TRP A 120 -4.05 -3.14 4.85
CA TRP A 120 -4.88 -4.32 4.88
C TRP A 120 -5.45 -4.63 3.50
N LYS A 121 -5.12 -5.81 3.01
CA LYS A 121 -5.56 -6.34 1.72
C LYS A 121 -6.43 -7.56 1.94
N MET A 122 -7.53 -7.64 1.19
CA MET A 122 -8.34 -8.84 1.10
C MET A 122 -8.63 -9.15 -0.36
N SER A 123 -8.68 -10.42 -0.69
CA SER A 123 -9.11 -10.89 -2.00
C SER A 123 -10.02 -12.09 -1.89
N LEU A 124 -11.03 -12.11 -2.74
CA LEU A 124 -11.92 -13.24 -2.96
C LEU A 124 -11.82 -13.63 -4.44
N ASP A 125 -11.34 -14.84 -4.69
CA ASP A 125 -11.29 -15.46 -6.01
C ASP A 125 -12.36 -16.55 -6.09
N TRP A 126 -13.36 -16.37 -6.94
CA TRP A 126 -14.45 -17.30 -7.13
C TRP A 126 -14.48 -17.83 -8.57
N LYS A 127 -14.17 -19.10 -8.74
CA LYS A 127 -14.33 -19.81 -10.01
C LYS A 127 -15.80 -20.15 -10.23
N LEU A 128 -16.49 -19.35 -11.04
CA LEU A 128 -17.91 -19.56 -11.37
C LEU A 128 -18.11 -20.82 -12.20
N ASN A 129 -17.20 -21.05 -13.15
CA ASN A 129 -17.12 -22.28 -13.95
C ASN A 129 -15.73 -22.40 -14.60
N LYS A 130 -15.54 -23.35 -15.53
CA LYS A 130 -14.27 -23.57 -16.23
C LYS A 130 -13.78 -22.39 -17.07
N TYR A 131 -14.63 -21.42 -17.36
CA TYR A 131 -14.30 -20.25 -18.19
C TYR A 131 -14.28 -18.95 -17.41
N PHE A 132 -15.13 -18.80 -16.42
CA PHE A 132 -15.32 -17.53 -15.71
C PHE A 132 -14.79 -17.57 -14.29
N THR A 133 -14.06 -16.53 -13.94
CA THR A 133 -13.59 -16.28 -12.58
C THR A 133 -14.01 -14.88 -12.15
N PHE A 134 -14.69 -14.78 -11.02
CA PHE A 134 -14.99 -13.52 -10.36
C PHE A 134 -13.88 -13.24 -9.35
N LYS A 135 -13.40 -11.98 -9.31
CA LYS A 135 -12.41 -11.52 -8.35
C LYS A 135 -12.89 -10.25 -7.68
N ALA A 136 -12.86 -10.23 -6.36
CA ALA A 136 -13.09 -9.02 -5.56
C ALA A 136 -11.84 -8.78 -4.72
N ASN A 137 -11.29 -7.57 -4.81
CA ASN A 137 -10.15 -7.15 -4.01
C ASN A 137 -10.54 -5.91 -3.24
N THR A 138 -10.18 -5.86 -1.96
CA THR A 138 -10.30 -4.67 -1.13
C THR A 138 -8.95 -4.30 -0.57
N TYR A 139 -8.72 -3.02 -0.45
CA TYR A 139 -7.49 -2.46 0.08
C TYR A 139 -7.82 -1.31 1.01
N LEU A 140 -7.38 -1.41 2.25
CA LEU A 140 -7.52 -0.38 3.26
C LEU A 140 -6.12 0.08 3.67
N LEU A 141 -5.87 1.36 3.56
CA LEU A 141 -4.65 2.02 4.00
C LEU A 141 -4.99 3.09 5.03
N TYR A 142 -4.33 3.02 6.16
CA TYR A 142 -4.27 4.07 7.14
C TYR A 142 -2.80 4.36 7.43
N ASP A 143 -2.39 5.61 7.25
CA ASP A 143 -1.04 6.09 7.49
C ASP A 143 -1.17 7.36 8.34
N ASP A 144 -0.61 7.31 9.54
CA ASP A 144 -0.73 8.38 10.53
C ASP A 144 0.03 9.65 10.13
N ASP A 145 1.01 9.53 9.26
CA ASP A 145 1.82 10.63 8.77
C ASP A 145 1.18 11.38 7.59
N ILE A 146 0.21 10.75 6.90
CA ILE A 146 -0.47 11.36 5.75
C ILE A 146 -1.59 12.28 6.22
N ARG A 147 -1.34 13.57 6.22
CA ARG A 147 -2.34 14.59 6.51
C ARG A 147 -3.12 14.98 5.26
N TYR A 148 -4.43 15.02 5.38
CA TYR A 148 -5.31 15.48 4.31
C TYR A 148 -5.44 17.00 4.34
N VAL A 149 -5.30 17.64 3.18
CA VAL A 149 -5.56 19.08 3.01
C VAL A 149 -6.88 19.23 2.26
N ASP A 150 -7.85 19.90 2.87
CA ASP A 150 -9.14 20.18 2.26
C ASP A 150 -9.02 21.23 1.14
N LYS A 151 -10.11 21.42 0.38
CA LYS A 151 -10.19 22.41 -0.71
C LYS A 151 -9.95 23.85 -0.24
N ASP A 152 -10.21 24.10 1.03
CA ASP A 152 -10.02 25.39 1.69
C ASP A 152 -8.61 25.58 2.30
N GLY A 153 -7.70 24.62 2.04
CA GLY A 153 -6.32 24.66 2.53
C GLY A 153 -6.14 24.25 4.00
N VAL A 154 -7.20 23.77 4.64
CA VAL A 154 -7.16 23.33 6.05
C VAL A 154 -6.56 21.92 6.12
N LYS A 155 -5.55 21.76 6.98
CA LYS A 155 -4.92 20.45 7.26
C LYS A 155 -5.77 19.69 8.27
N HIS A 156 -6.21 18.51 7.85
CA HIS A 156 -6.92 17.54 8.70
C HIS A 156 -5.98 16.40 9.10
N GLY A 157 -6.38 15.65 10.12
CA GLY A 157 -5.68 14.44 10.56
C GLY A 157 -5.66 13.32 9.50
N PRO A 158 -4.99 12.19 9.81
CA PRO A 158 -4.90 11.06 8.92
C PRO A 158 -6.29 10.48 8.59
N ARG A 159 -6.45 9.95 7.38
CA ARG A 159 -7.71 9.37 6.91
C ARG A 159 -7.49 7.95 6.42
N VAL A 160 -8.44 7.10 6.76
CA VAL A 160 -8.54 5.77 6.16
C VAL A 160 -8.81 5.93 4.66
N GLN A 161 -7.98 5.31 3.84
CA GLN A 161 -8.15 5.21 2.41
C GLN A 161 -8.67 3.79 2.12
N PHE A 162 -9.80 3.72 1.44
CA PHE A 162 -10.41 2.45 1.07
C PHE A 162 -10.54 2.37 -0.44
N LYS A 163 -10.10 1.24 -1.02
CA LYS A 163 -10.22 0.95 -2.44
C LYS A 163 -10.78 -0.44 -2.62
N GLU A 164 -11.76 -0.56 -3.49
CA GLU A 164 -12.30 -1.84 -3.93
C GLU A 164 -12.16 -1.99 -5.45
N VAL A 165 -11.88 -3.20 -5.88
CA VAL A 165 -11.78 -3.54 -7.30
C VAL A 165 -12.46 -4.87 -7.52
N VAL A 166 -13.48 -4.86 -8.36
CA VAL A 166 -14.22 -6.06 -8.77
C VAL A 166 -13.93 -6.32 -10.24
N GLY A 167 -13.67 -7.57 -10.58
CA GLY A 167 -13.36 -7.99 -11.94
C GLY A 167 -13.99 -9.33 -12.29
N LEU A 168 -14.32 -9.50 -13.55
CA LEU A 168 -14.71 -10.77 -14.15
C LEU A 168 -13.64 -11.17 -15.18
N GLY A 169 -13.03 -12.33 -14.95
CA GLY A 169 -12.03 -12.89 -15.86
C GLY A 169 -12.64 -13.98 -16.73
N LEU A 170 -12.25 -14.02 -18.01
CA LEU A 170 -12.53 -15.10 -18.94
C LEU A 170 -11.21 -15.82 -19.27
N GLY A 171 -11.17 -17.12 -19.06
CA GLY A 171 -10.02 -17.96 -19.40
C GLY A 171 -10.47 -19.22 -20.17
N TYR A 172 -9.70 -19.62 -21.16
CA TYR A 172 -9.89 -20.86 -21.87
C TYR A 172 -8.57 -21.62 -21.93
N ILE A 173 -8.58 -22.89 -21.50
CA ILE A 173 -7.41 -23.77 -21.56
C ILE A 173 -7.68 -24.78 -22.69
N PHE A 174 -6.77 -24.84 -23.66
CA PHE A 174 -6.81 -25.76 -24.78
C PHE A 174 -6.33 -27.16 -24.37
#